data_00878b5cc18ab942043c90875d33d303
#
_entry.id   00878b5cc18ab942043c90875d33d303
#
_cell.length_a   1.000
_cell.length_b   1.000
_cell.length_c   1.000
_cell.angle_alpha   90.00
_cell.angle_beta   90.00
_cell.angle_gamma   90.00
#
_symmetry.space_group_name_H-M   'P 1'
#
loop_
_entity.id
_entity.type
_entity.pdbx_description
1 polymer ?
#
loop_
_entity_poly.entity_id
_entity_poly.type
_entity_poly.pdbx_seq_one_letter_code
_entity_poly.pdbx_strand_id
1 'polypeptide(L)'
;MNLKWQSVLAFGLMVIGLLWMVQRQEVFARSPSAQIVQGCAVGLMVSARITFGKRSFHAAANPTAGGLVTTGPYRWLRHPIYAAILYFIWSTALDHRSYQVIAAAGLVTAGAVVRMYAEETLLIGRYPEYATYRARTARVIPFVL
;
A
#
# COMPACT_ATOMS: atom_id res chain seq x y z
N MET A 1 -7.95 16.92 -13.74
CA MET A 1 -8.58 16.39 -12.51
C MET A 1 -7.59 16.58 -11.36
N ASN A 2 -8.01 17.16 -10.23
CA ASN A 2 -7.12 17.49 -9.12
C ASN A 2 -6.54 16.19 -8.51
N LEU A 3 -5.24 16.15 -8.19
CA LEU A 3 -4.55 15.00 -7.60
C LEU A 3 -5.26 14.42 -6.35
N LYS A 4 -5.88 15.27 -5.54
CA LYS A 4 -6.65 14.85 -4.37
C LYS A 4 -7.87 13.99 -4.76
N TRP A 5 -8.60 14.40 -5.79
CA TRP A 5 -9.76 13.64 -6.29
C TRP A 5 -9.34 12.32 -6.95
N GLN A 6 -8.23 12.31 -7.69
CA GLN A 6 -7.68 11.07 -8.23
C GLN A 6 -7.32 10.08 -7.12
N SER A 7 -6.70 10.56 -6.04
CA SER A 7 -6.35 9.73 -4.88
C SER A 7 -7.59 9.19 -4.17
N VAL A 8 -8.66 9.98 -4.02
CA VAL A 8 -9.92 9.52 -3.40
C VAL A 8 -10.60 8.46 -4.26
N LEU A 9 -10.69 8.67 -5.57
CA LEU A 9 -11.25 7.69 -6.50
C LEU A 9 -10.43 6.38 -6.49
N ALA A 10 -9.11 6.50 -6.52
CA ALA A 10 -8.21 5.35 -6.43
C ALA A 10 -8.37 4.58 -5.10
N PHE A 11 -8.58 5.29 -3.99
CA PHE A 11 -8.94 4.66 -2.71
C PHE A 11 -10.27 3.91 -2.80
N GLY A 12 -11.27 4.50 -3.44
CA GLY A 12 -12.55 3.84 -3.69
C GLY A 12 -12.39 2.53 -4.47
N LEU A 13 -11.55 2.51 -5.52
CA LEU A 13 -11.24 1.29 -6.27
C LEU A 13 -10.60 0.21 -5.40
N MET A 14 -9.65 0.60 -4.54
CA MET A 14 -9.04 -0.35 -3.60
C MET A 14 -10.09 -0.94 -2.65
N VAL A 15 -10.96 -0.09 -2.09
CA VAL A 15 -12.02 -0.52 -1.18
C VAL A 15 -12.98 -1.48 -1.89
N ILE A 16 -13.40 -1.17 -3.12
CA ILE A 16 -14.28 -2.04 -3.92
C ILE A 16 -13.64 -3.42 -4.13
N GLY A 17 -12.37 -3.47 -4.54
CA GLY A 17 -11.67 -4.74 -4.72
C GLY A 17 -11.57 -5.57 -3.44
N LEU A 18 -11.23 -4.92 -2.33
CA LEU A 18 -11.14 -5.58 -1.02
C LEU A 18 -12.51 -6.06 -0.52
N LEU A 19 -13.55 -5.22 -0.62
CA LEU A 19 -14.91 -5.61 -0.21
C LEU A 19 -15.44 -6.78 -1.04
N TRP A 20 -15.13 -6.80 -2.34
CA TRP A 20 -15.49 -7.92 -3.19
C TRP A 20 -14.83 -9.22 -2.71
N MET A 21 -13.54 -9.21 -2.39
CA MET A 21 -12.84 -10.37 -1.84
C MET A 21 -13.46 -10.81 -0.50
N VAL A 22 -13.84 -9.86 0.37
CA VAL A 22 -14.50 -10.15 1.65
C VAL A 22 -15.86 -10.81 1.43
N GLN A 23 -16.70 -10.26 0.55
CA GLN A 23 -18.02 -10.82 0.25
C GLN A 23 -17.94 -12.24 -0.33
N ARG A 24 -16.89 -12.53 -1.10
CA ARG A 24 -16.63 -13.86 -1.67
C ARG A 24 -15.96 -14.81 -0.68
N GLN A 25 -15.60 -14.33 0.51
CA GLN A 25 -14.82 -15.08 1.50
C GLN A 25 -13.47 -15.57 0.94
N GLU A 26 -12.92 -14.85 -0.01
CA GLU A 26 -11.66 -15.14 -0.72
C GLU A 26 -10.54 -14.17 -0.31
N VAL A 27 -10.51 -13.77 0.97
CA VAL A 27 -9.49 -12.85 1.52
C VAL A 27 -8.24 -13.61 1.97
N PHE A 28 -8.45 -14.79 2.57
CA PHE A 28 -7.36 -15.56 3.14
C PHE A 28 -6.86 -16.63 2.18
N ALA A 29 -5.55 -16.80 2.12
CA ALA A 29 -4.91 -17.87 1.40
C ALA A 29 -5.22 -19.23 2.06
N ARG A 30 -5.20 -20.29 1.28
CA ARG A 30 -5.50 -21.67 1.71
C ARG A 30 -4.23 -22.43 2.09
N SER A 31 -3.15 -22.23 1.34
CA SER A 31 -1.89 -22.90 1.60
C SER A 31 -1.12 -22.30 2.77
N PRO A 32 -0.41 -23.13 3.57
CA PRO A 32 0.38 -22.64 4.69
C PRO A 32 1.47 -21.64 4.29
N SER A 33 2.10 -21.83 3.13
CA SER A 33 3.12 -20.93 2.61
C SER A 33 2.57 -19.52 2.32
N ALA A 34 1.41 -19.43 1.69
CA ALA A 34 0.76 -18.16 1.42
C ALA A 34 0.23 -17.49 2.70
N GLN A 35 -0.23 -18.28 3.68
CA GLN A 35 -0.63 -17.77 5.00
C GLN A 35 0.56 -17.18 5.78
N ILE A 36 1.76 -17.76 5.66
CA ILE A 36 2.98 -17.17 6.23
C ILE A 36 3.25 -15.80 5.61
N VAL A 37 3.14 -15.67 4.28
CA VAL A 37 3.29 -14.37 3.60
C VAL A 37 2.26 -13.36 4.11
N GLN A 38 1.01 -13.79 4.30
CA GLN A 38 -0.04 -12.94 4.88
C GLN A 38 0.30 -12.51 6.31
N GLY A 39 0.80 -13.40 7.14
CA GLY A 39 1.25 -13.08 8.50
C GLY A 39 2.38 -12.05 8.51
N CYS A 40 3.38 -12.20 7.63
CA CYS A 40 4.45 -11.22 7.44
C CYS A 40 3.90 -9.86 6.95
N ALA A 41 2.93 -9.87 6.03
CA ALA A 41 2.28 -8.66 5.54
C ALA A 41 1.52 -7.93 6.64
N VAL A 42 0.81 -8.65 7.51
CA VAL A 42 0.15 -8.07 8.70
C VAL A 42 1.19 -7.47 9.65
N GLY A 43 2.29 -8.16 9.93
CA GLY A 43 3.39 -7.64 10.74
C GLY A 43 3.98 -6.36 10.17
N LEU A 44 4.19 -6.31 8.84
CA LEU A 44 4.64 -5.09 8.14
C LEU A 44 3.62 -3.96 8.29
N MET A 45 2.32 -4.25 8.12
CA MET A 45 1.24 -3.28 8.29
C MET A 45 1.24 -2.68 9.69
N VAL A 46 1.29 -3.52 10.72
CA VAL A 46 1.31 -3.08 12.13
C VAL A 46 2.54 -2.22 12.41
N SER A 47 3.72 -2.67 12.00
CA SER A 47 4.96 -1.91 12.17
C SER A 47 4.90 -0.55 11.46
N ALA A 48 4.41 -0.51 10.23
CA ALA A 48 4.25 0.73 9.46
C ALA A 48 3.26 1.69 10.13
N ARG A 49 2.14 1.17 10.62
CA ARG A 49 1.12 1.97 11.32
C ARG A 49 1.62 2.55 12.65
N ILE A 50 2.32 1.76 13.44
CA ILE A 50 2.93 2.22 14.70
C ILE A 50 3.94 3.34 14.41
N THR A 51 4.83 3.14 13.43
CA THR A 51 5.86 4.10 13.07
C THR A 51 5.27 5.41 12.52
N PHE A 52 4.23 5.33 11.70
CA PHE A 52 3.57 6.51 11.12
C PHE A 52 2.63 7.20 12.09
N GLY A 53 2.10 6.48 13.09
CA GLY A 53 1.18 6.96 14.10
C GLY A 53 -0.20 7.35 13.54
N LYS A 54 -0.91 8.22 14.25
CA LYS A 54 -2.28 8.65 13.90
C LYS A 54 -2.40 9.28 12.50
N ARG A 55 -1.29 9.72 11.91
CA ARG A 55 -1.22 10.32 10.57
C ARG A 55 -1.52 9.32 9.43
N SER A 56 -1.53 8.02 9.71
CA SER A 56 -1.72 6.96 8.71
C SER A 56 -3.17 6.76 8.25
N PHE A 57 -4.14 7.50 8.80
CA PHE A 57 -5.58 7.29 8.57
C PHE A 57 -6.22 8.37 7.69
N HIS A 58 -5.61 8.70 6.55
CA HIS A 58 -6.16 9.71 5.64
C HIS A 58 -6.59 9.07 4.32
N ALA A 59 -7.85 9.26 3.94
CA ALA A 59 -8.40 8.80 2.65
C ALA A 59 -7.84 9.61 1.45
N ALA A 60 -7.51 10.88 1.65
CA ALA A 60 -6.89 11.72 0.64
C ALA A 60 -5.36 11.71 0.79
N ALA A 61 -4.63 11.69 -0.32
CA ALA A 61 -3.20 11.96 -0.33
C ALA A 61 -2.97 13.36 0.22
N ASN A 62 -2.41 13.47 1.41
CA ASN A 62 -2.19 14.75 2.07
C ASN A 62 -0.87 14.69 2.87
N PRO A 63 0.10 15.58 2.58
CA PRO A 63 1.28 15.71 3.41
C PRO A 63 0.86 16.14 4.81
N THR A 64 1.12 15.31 5.80
CA THR A 64 0.72 15.59 7.18
C THR A 64 1.74 16.50 7.88
N ALA A 65 1.28 17.37 8.78
CA ALA A 65 2.17 18.12 9.64
C ALA A 65 3.01 17.19 10.52
N GLY A 66 4.31 17.48 10.69
CA GLY A 66 5.22 16.70 11.53
C GLY A 66 6.40 16.02 10.80
N GLY A 67 6.68 16.43 9.56
CA GLY A 67 7.88 16.02 8.83
C GLY A 67 7.79 14.66 8.16
N LEU A 68 8.84 14.30 7.43
CA LEU A 68 8.98 13.05 6.71
C LEU A 68 9.30 11.90 7.67
N VAL A 69 8.54 10.81 7.60
CA VAL A 69 8.81 9.60 8.38
C VAL A 69 9.79 8.72 7.61
N THR A 70 10.98 8.48 8.19
CA THR A 70 12.06 7.72 7.55
C THR A 70 12.60 6.58 8.44
N THR A 71 11.90 6.28 9.55
CA THR A 71 12.28 5.26 10.53
C THR A 71 11.45 3.98 10.38
N GLY A 72 11.81 2.94 11.11
CA GLY A 72 11.12 1.66 11.04
C GLY A 72 11.09 1.11 9.61
N PRO A 73 9.97 0.56 9.13
CA PRO A 73 9.88 0.04 7.76
C PRO A 73 10.05 1.12 6.68
N TYR A 74 9.84 2.41 7.01
CA TYR A 74 10.04 3.53 6.09
C TYR A 74 11.52 3.80 5.75
N ARG A 75 12.47 3.22 6.47
CA ARG A 75 13.89 3.29 6.09
C ARG A 75 14.21 2.47 4.82
N TRP A 76 13.37 1.49 4.48
CA TRP A 76 13.55 0.58 3.35
C TRP A 76 12.52 0.80 2.25
N LEU A 77 11.26 1.06 2.64
CA LEU A 77 10.13 1.23 1.75
C LEU A 77 9.50 2.61 1.94
N ARG A 78 9.21 3.29 0.84
CA ARG A 78 8.46 4.56 0.88
C ARG A 78 6.99 4.35 1.25
N HIS A 79 6.43 3.20 0.83
CA HIS A 79 5.02 2.88 0.99
C HIS A 79 4.79 1.52 1.67
N PRO A 80 5.28 1.31 2.90
CA PRO A 80 5.18 -0.01 3.55
C PRO A 80 3.75 -0.43 3.84
N ILE A 81 2.81 0.51 4.02
CA ILE A 81 1.38 0.21 4.18
C ILE A 81 0.80 -0.37 2.89
N TYR A 82 1.10 0.24 1.73
CA TYR A 82 0.67 -0.32 0.44
C TYR A 82 1.38 -1.63 0.13
N ALA A 83 2.66 -1.76 0.44
CA ALA A 83 3.39 -3.01 0.30
C ALA A 83 2.72 -4.15 1.07
N ALA A 84 2.34 -3.90 2.32
CA ALA A 84 1.62 -4.88 3.15
C ALA A 84 0.29 -5.30 2.53
N ILE A 85 -0.52 -4.34 2.05
CA ILE A 85 -1.79 -4.64 1.36
C ILE A 85 -1.52 -5.50 0.12
N LEU A 86 -0.56 -5.11 -0.71
CA LEU A 86 -0.25 -5.82 -1.96
C LEU A 86 0.28 -7.23 -1.69
N TYR A 87 1.19 -7.41 -0.75
CA TYR A 87 1.70 -8.75 -0.41
C TYR A 87 0.58 -9.66 0.12
N PHE A 88 -0.32 -9.10 0.94
CA PHE A 88 -1.44 -9.85 1.48
C PHE A 88 -2.39 -10.33 0.37
N ILE A 89 -2.84 -9.44 -0.51
CA ILE A 89 -3.83 -9.78 -1.54
C ILE A 89 -3.22 -10.64 -2.67
N TRP A 90 -1.97 -10.39 -3.05
CA TRP A 90 -1.32 -11.18 -4.08
C TRP A 90 -0.97 -12.59 -3.61
N SER A 91 -0.65 -12.79 -2.32
CA SER A 91 -0.49 -14.14 -1.78
C SER A 91 -1.79 -14.94 -1.90
N THR A 92 -2.96 -14.32 -1.65
CA THR A 92 -4.27 -14.92 -1.88
C THR A 92 -4.51 -15.20 -3.36
N ALA A 93 -4.28 -14.21 -4.22
CA ALA A 93 -4.56 -14.32 -5.65
C ALA A 93 -3.75 -15.45 -6.32
N LEU A 94 -2.49 -15.58 -5.97
CA LEU A 94 -1.60 -16.62 -6.48
C LEU A 94 -1.93 -18.01 -5.91
N ASP A 95 -2.43 -18.07 -4.69
CA ASP A 95 -2.81 -19.31 -4.02
C ASP A 95 -4.14 -19.86 -4.55
N HIS A 96 -5.15 -19.02 -4.70
CA HIS A 96 -6.47 -19.39 -5.24
C HIS A 96 -6.44 -19.66 -6.74
N ARG A 97 -5.55 -19.02 -7.48
CA ARG A 97 -5.42 -19.11 -8.96
C ARG A 97 -6.73 -18.85 -9.71
N SER A 98 -7.64 -18.11 -9.08
CA SER A 98 -8.91 -17.68 -9.68
C SER A 98 -8.70 -16.37 -10.43
N TYR A 99 -9.15 -16.31 -11.69
CA TYR A 99 -9.06 -15.07 -12.48
C TYR A 99 -9.83 -13.93 -11.83
N GLN A 100 -10.90 -14.22 -11.10
CA GLN A 100 -11.70 -13.23 -10.39
C GLN A 100 -10.91 -12.61 -9.23
N VAL A 101 -10.22 -13.43 -8.42
CA VAL A 101 -9.36 -12.95 -7.32
C VAL A 101 -8.15 -12.19 -7.86
N ILE A 102 -7.56 -12.66 -8.97
CA ILE A 102 -6.47 -11.95 -9.65
C ILE A 102 -6.95 -10.58 -10.19
N ALA A 103 -8.15 -10.53 -10.76
CA ALA A 103 -8.72 -9.26 -11.22
C ALA A 103 -9.00 -8.29 -10.07
N ALA A 104 -9.52 -8.77 -8.94
CA ALA A 104 -9.71 -7.96 -7.73
C ALA A 104 -8.38 -7.45 -7.18
N ALA A 105 -7.35 -8.31 -7.09
CA ALA A 105 -6.00 -7.91 -6.68
C ALA A 105 -5.39 -6.88 -7.65
N GLY A 106 -5.61 -7.04 -8.96
CA GLY A 106 -5.23 -6.08 -9.98
C GLY A 106 -5.89 -4.71 -9.80
N LEU A 107 -7.18 -4.69 -9.48
CA LEU A 107 -7.93 -3.46 -9.19
C LEU A 107 -7.37 -2.73 -7.97
N VAL A 108 -7.11 -3.46 -6.88
CA VAL A 108 -6.48 -2.90 -5.67
C VAL A 108 -5.08 -2.36 -5.99
N THR A 109 -4.31 -3.09 -6.81
CA THR A 109 -2.97 -2.67 -7.23
C THR A 109 -3.02 -1.38 -8.04
N ALA A 110 -3.92 -1.27 -9.00
CA ALA A 110 -4.10 -0.06 -9.80
C ALA A 110 -4.43 1.15 -8.91
N GLY A 111 -5.37 0.99 -7.97
CA GLY A 111 -5.69 2.03 -7.00
C GLY A 111 -4.48 2.42 -6.11
N ALA A 112 -3.74 1.44 -5.61
CA ALA A 112 -2.54 1.68 -4.81
C ALA A 112 -1.47 2.44 -5.60
N VAL A 113 -1.23 2.07 -6.87
CA VAL A 113 -0.25 2.74 -7.74
C VAL A 113 -0.62 4.22 -7.95
N VAL A 114 -1.88 4.50 -8.30
CA VAL A 114 -2.36 5.89 -8.48
C VAL A 114 -2.17 6.70 -7.20
N ARG A 115 -2.50 6.11 -6.05
CA ARG A 115 -2.32 6.78 -4.75
C ARG A 115 -0.86 7.05 -4.44
N MET A 116 0.01 6.07 -4.61
CA MET A 116 1.46 6.24 -4.39
C MET A 116 2.03 7.39 -5.24
N TYR A 117 1.65 7.46 -6.52
CA TYR A 117 2.07 8.57 -7.39
C TYR A 117 1.54 9.93 -6.91
N ALA A 118 0.28 10.00 -6.51
CA ALA A 118 -0.31 11.22 -5.98
C ALA A 118 0.38 11.68 -4.68
N GLU A 119 0.64 10.74 -3.77
CA GLU A 119 1.32 11.00 -2.50
C GLU A 119 2.77 11.47 -2.74
N GLU A 120 3.54 10.78 -3.59
CA GLU A 120 4.91 11.16 -3.94
C GLU A 120 4.98 12.56 -4.58
N THR A 121 4.04 12.88 -5.47
CA THR A 121 3.99 14.22 -6.09
C THR A 121 3.77 15.32 -5.06
N LEU A 122 2.88 15.09 -4.10
CA LEU A 122 2.61 16.04 -3.02
C LEU A 122 3.79 16.16 -2.05
N LEU A 123 4.48 15.04 -1.76
CA LEU A 123 5.64 15.02 -0.88
C LEU A 123 6.84 15.75 -1.48
N ILE A 124 7.08 15.59 -2.79
CA ILE A 124 8.13 16.33 -3.52
C ILE A 124 7.90 17.84 -3.42
N GLY A 125 6.66 18.29 -3.54
CA GLY A 125 6.32 19.72 -3.43
C GLY A 125 6.34 20.26 -2.00
N ARG A 126 6.31 19.39 -0.98
CA ARG A 126 6.23 19.79 0.43
C ARG A 126 7.54 19.69 1.18
N TYR A 127 8.35 18.69 0.88
CA TYR A 127 9.57 18.35 1.62
C TYR A 127 10.78 18.34 0.69
N PRO A 128 11.69 19.33 0.78
CA PRO A 128 12.92 19.36 -0.03
C PRO A 128 13.79 18.12 0.11
N GLU A 129 13.81 17.53 1.31
CA GLU A 129 14.58 16.33 1.64
C GLU A 129 14.00 15.03 1.03
N TYR A 130 12.76 15.08 0.49
CA TYR A 130 12.10 13.90 -0.09
C TYR A 130 12.86 13.31 -1.28
N ALA A 131 13.50 14.13 -2.09
CA ALA A 131 14.30 13.68 -3.23
C ALA A 131 15.46 12.76 -2.78
N THR A 132 16.16 13.13 -1.71
CA THR A 132 17.26 12.33 -1.13
C THR A 132 16.72 11.04 -0.48
N TYR A 133 15.59 11.12 0.19
CA TYR A 133 14.92 9.94 0.76
C TYR A 133 14.47 8.96 -0.34
N ARG A 134 13.85 9.46 -1.40
CA ARG A 134 13.41 8.67 -2.56
C ARG A 134 14.57 7.92 -3.22
N ALA A 135 15.73 8.53 -3.34
CA ALA A 135 16.91 7.92 -3.96
C ALA A 135 17.48 6.72 -3.18
N ARG A 136 17.16 6.59 -1.89
CA ARG A 136 17.66 5.55 -0.99
C ARG A 136 16.66 4.48 -0.60
N THR A 137 15.40 4.63 -1.00
CA THR A 137 14.32 3.75 -0.58
C THR A 137 13.56 3.20 -1.77
N ALA A 138 13.13 1.95 -1.67
CA ALA A 138 12.26 1.34 -2.65
C ALA A 138 10.79 1.77 -2.46
N ARG A 139 9.95 1.62 -3.49
CA ARG A 139 8.54 1.99 -3.41
C ARG A 139 7.74 1.00 -2.56
N VAL A 140 7.67 -0.25 -2.98
CA VAL A 140 6.92 -1.34 -2.31
C VAL A 140 7.70 -2.65 -2.23
N ILE A 141 8.65 -2.90 -3.11
CA ILE A 141 9.48 -4.11 -3.11
C ILE A 141 10.90 -3.68 -2.71
N PRO A 142 11.45 -4.20 -1.57
CA PRO A 142 12.81 -3.86 -1.15
C PRO A 142 13.81 -4.10 -2.28
N PHE A 143 14.75 -3.20 -2.45
CA PHE A 143 15.80 -3.25 -3.47
C PHE A 143 15.33 -3.16 -4.93
N VAL A 144 14.03 -2.95 -5.18
CA VAL A 144 13.47 -2.64 -6.50
C VAL A 144 12.97 -1.20 -6.48
N LEU A 145 13.48 -0.39 -7.42
CA LEU A 145 13.18 1.05 -7.51
C LEU A 145 11.74 1.31 -8.01
#